data_977bbfb21fa7b42e03ed425e77509f86
#
_entry.id   977bbfb21fa7b42e03ed425e77509f86
#
_cell.length_a   1.000
_cell.length_b   1.000
_cell.length_c   1.000
_cell.angle_alpha   90.00
_cell.angle_beta   90.00
_cell.angle_gamma   90.00
#
_symmetry.space_group_name_H-M   'P 1'
#
loop_
_entity.id
_entity.type
_entity.pdbx_description
1 polymer ?
#
loop_
_entity_poly.entity_id
_entity_poly.type
_entity_poly.pdbx_seq_one_letter_code
_entity_poly.pdbx_strand_id
1 'polypeptide(L)'
;MSSNDSISLSRKLTALREVAEYRPSLTLFIALFSVGAATLEAVGLGFILPIIEIVRSTGDPTANATGALGVFVSVYEFLNIPFTLATVVGGVMSVLTIRYISSFLVSWLQAALRTEYVRHLQEIAFTRALDARTQYYDEEGSDDILNAIVTQTGYAGQSISGMIRASELVLMTLVYAGIALFISPVLTLATAVLLGGITYLLWSVIEPGATVGSTVADANEQRQQAAQAGTQGIRD
;
A
#
# COMPACT_ATOMS: atom_id res chain seq x y z
N MET A 1 23.14 10.23 24.44
CA MET A 1 23.05 8.74 24.50
C MET A 1 22.00 8.35 23.48
N SER A 2 22.44 8.07 22.26
CA SER A 2 21.60 7.84 21.09
C SER A 2 21.01 6.43 21.16
N SER A 3 19.76 6.29 21.58
CA SER A 3 19.03 5.04 21.33
C SER A 3 18.44 5.13 19.92
N ASN A 4 19.12 4.51 18.99
CA ASN A 4 18.65 4.25 17.62
C ASN A 4 17.46 3.28 17.71
N ASP A 5 16.30 3.77 18.13
CA ASP A 5 15.04 3.02 18.17
C ASP A 5 14.45 2.99 16.76
N SER A 6 15.12 2.25 15.88
CA SER A 6 14.45 1.70 14.72
C SER A 6 13.27 0.89 15.26
N ILE A 7 12.06 1.44 15.14
CA ILE A 7 10.82 0.77 15.59
C ILE A 7 10.89 -0.67 15.08
N SER A 8 11.04 -1.63 15.98
CA SER A 8 11.24 -3.02 15.63
C SER A 8 10.08 -3.53 14.78
N LEU A 9 10.36 -4.41 13.81
CA LEU A 9 9.34 -5.01 12.94
C LEU A 9 8.17 -5.58 13.76
N SER A 10 8.44 -6.09 14.97
CA SER A 10 7.40 -6.58 15.88
C SER A 10 6.42 -5.48 16.31
N ARG A 11 6.91 -4.28 16.62
CA ARG A 11 6.01 -3.14 16.96
C ARG A 11 5.17 -2.69 15.78
N LYS A 12 5.73 -2.70 14.55
CA LYS A 12 4.97 -2.39 13.34
C LYS A 12 3.87 -3.41 13.08
N LEU A 13 4.17 -4.69 13.26
CA LEU A 13 3.18 -5.77 13.12
C LEU A 13 2.08 -5.69 14.19
N THR A 14 2.44 -5.34 15.43
CA THR A 14 1.46 -5.13 16.50
C THR A 14 0.52 -3.98 16.16
N ALA A 15 1.05 -2.84 15.70
CA ALA A 15 0.22 -1.70 15.30
C ALA A 15 -0.71 -2.03 14.12
N LEU A 16 -0.24 -2.79 13.13
CA LEU A 16 -1.10 -3.28 12.04
C LEU A 16 -2.22 -4.20 12.54
N ARG A 17 -1.89 -5.06 13.49
CA ARG A 17 -2.86 -5.95 14.11
C ARG A 17 -3.93 -5.18 14.88
N GLU A 18 -3.56 -4.17 15.65
CA GLU A 18 -4.50 -3.30 16.38
C GLU A 18 -5.47 -2.57 15.41
N VAL A 19 -4.95 -2.05 14.29
CA VAL A 19 -5.80 -1.43 13.25
C VAL A 19 -6.73 -2.45 12.61
N ALA A 20 -6.24 -3.66 12.32
CA ALA A 20 -7.05 -4.72 11.74
C ALA A 20 -8.12 -5.22 12.71
N GLU A 21 -7.83 -5.29 14.01
CA GLU A 21 -8.78 -5.69 15.06
C GLU A 21 -9.82 -4.59 15.33
N TYR A 22 -9.49 -3.31 15.08
CA TYR A 22 -10.44 -2.19 15.25
C TYR A 22 -11.63 -2.28 14.30
N ARG A 23 -11.40 -2.60 13.02
CA ARG A 23 -12.46 -2.75 12.01
C ARG A 23 -12.15 -3.96 11.10
N PRO A 24 -12.35 -5.19 11.61
CA PRO A 24 -11.95 -6.40 10.89
C PRO A 24 -12.68 -6.57 9.54
N SER A 25 -13.93 -6.13 9.44
CA SER A 25 -14.69 -6.18 8.19
C SER A 25 -14.07 -5.29 7.10
N LEU A 26 -13.72 -4.04 7.42
CA LEU A 26 -13.09 -3.13 6.45
C LEU A 26 -11.72 -3.65 6.01
N THR A 27 -10.91 -4.14 6.93
CA THR A 27 -9.60 -4.72 6.64
C THR A 27 -9.73 -5.95 5.73
N LEU A 28 -10.71 -6.82 5.99
CA LEU A 28 -10.99 -7.98 5.15
C LEU A 28 -11.42 -7.55 3.72
N PHE A 29 -12.30 -6.56 3.59
CA PHE A 29 -12.71 -6.04 2.29
C PHE A 29 -11.54 -5.42 1.53
N ILE A 30 -10.69 -4.63 2.20
CA ILE A 30 -9.46 -4.08 1.59
C ILE A 30 -8.60 -5.22 1.05
N ALA A 31 -8.31 -6.25 1.84
CA ALA A 31 -7.51 -7.39 1.43
C ALA A 31 -8.15 -8.14 0.25
N LEU A 32 -9.45 -8.42 0.30
CA LEU A 32 -10.18 -9.14 -0.74
C LEU A 32 -10.16 -8.37 -2.08
N PHE A 33 -10.48 -7.07 -2.05
CA PHE A 33 -10.46 -6.24 -3.25
C PHE A 33 -9.05 -6.01 -3.79
N SER A 34 -8.03 -5.93 -2.92
CA SER A 34 -6.62 -5.83 -3.34
C SER A 34 -6.16 -7.10 -4.08
N VAL A 35 -6.49 -8.28 -3.56
CA VAL A 35 -6.21 -9.56 -4.23
C VAL A 35 -6.97 -9.64 -5.56
N GLY A 36 -8.25 -9.26 -5.56
CA GLY A 36 -9.06 -9.19 -6.78
C GLY A 36 -8.46 -8.26 -7.83
N ALA A 37 -8.06 -7.06 -7.44
CA ALA A 37 -7.42 -6.09 -8.34
C ALA A 37 -6.10 -6.61 -8.92
N ALA A 38 -5.25 -7.23 -8.09
CA ALA A 38 -4.00 -7.85 -8.52
C ALA A 38 -4.22 -9.00 -9.51
N THR A 39 -5.23 -9.85 -9.25
CA THR A 39 -5.58 -10.95 -10.16
C THR A 39 -6.10 -10.41 -11.50
N LEU A 40 -6.98 -9.41 -11.47
CA LEU A 40 -7.49 -8.77 -12.69
C LEU A 40 -6.38 -8.10 -13.50
N GLU A 41 -5.38 -7.50 -12.83
CA GLU A 41 -4.22 -6.93 -13.50
C GLU A 41 -3.40 -8.00 -14.21
N ALA A 42 -3.12 -9.12 -13.54
CA ALA A 42 -2.39 -10.22 -14.14
C ALA A 42 -3.15 -10.83 -15.33
N VAL A 43 -4.50 -10.98 -15.23
CA VAL A 43 -5.35 -11.39 -16.35
C VAL A 43 -5.28 -10.36 -17.47
N GLY A 44 -5.36 -9.05 -17.16
CA GLY A 44 -5.25 -7.97 -18.14
C GLY A 44 -3.95 -8.02 -18.93
N LEU A 45 -2.81 -8.24 -18.25
CA LEU A 45 -1.52 -8.45 -18.90
C LEU A 45 -1.49 -9.75 -19.71
N GLY A 46 -2.15 -10.79 -19.23
CA GLY A 46 -2.26 -12.08 -19.93
C GLY A 46 -2.94 -11.98 -21.29
N PHE A 47 -3.80 -10.97 -21.52
CA PHE A 47 -4.43 -10.72 -22.81
C PHE A 47 -3.46 -10.33 -23.94
N ILE A 48 -2.22 -10.01 -23.62
CA ILE A 48 -1.15 -9.82 -24.63
C ILE A 48 -0.97 -11.09 -25.47
N LEU A 49 -1.09 -12.28 -24.85
CA LEU A 49 -0.93 -13.55 -25.55
C LEU A 49 -1.98 -13.76 -26.66
N PRO A 50 -3.30 -13.70 -26.38
CA PRO A 50 -4.31 -13.80 -27.41
C PRO A 50 -4.23 -12.71 -28.48
N ILE A 51 -3.86 -11.49 -28.14
CA ILE A 51 -3.69 -10.42 -29.12
C ILE A 51 -2.55 -10.75 -30.10
N ILE A 52 -1.39 -11.18 -29.59
CA ILE A 52 -0.25 -11.57 -30.43
C ILE A 52 -0.63 -12.74 -31.32
N GLU A 53 -1.31 -13.75 -30.78
CA GLU A 53 -1.69 -14.92 -31.54
C GLU A 53 -2.67 -14.61 -32.68
N ILE A 54 -3.69 -13.79 -32.41
CA ILE A 54 -4.66 -13.36 -33.45
C ILE A 54 -3.96 -12.55 -34.55
N VAL A 55 -3.00 -11.69 -34.20
CA VAL A 55 -2.27 -10.88 -35.20
C VAL A 55 -1.27 -11.73 -36.01
N ARG A 56 -0.69 -12.77 -35.39
CA ARG A 56 0.33 -13.61 -36.00
C ARG A 56 -0.26 -14.77 -36.83
N SER A 57 -1.40 -15.32 -36.43
CA SER A 57 -2.01 -16.46 -37.11
C SER A 57 -2.63 -16.02 -38.43
N THR A 58 -2.27 -16.76 -39.52
CA THR A 58 -2.86 -16.58 -40.85
C THR A 58 -4.15 -17.43 -41.03
N GLY A 59 -4.54 -18.20 -40.00
CA GLY A 59 -5.70 -19.08 -39.98
C GLY A 59 -6.50 -18.94 -38.70
N ASP A 60 -7.14 -20.03 -38.26
CA ASP A 60 -7.91 -20.05 -37.03
C ASP A 60 -6.98 -19.98 -35.78
N PRO A 61 -7.00 -18.87 -35.01
CA PRO A 61 -6.14 -18.69 -33.84
C PRO A 61 -6.46 -19.67 -32.70
N THR A 62 -7.59 -20.38 -32.75
CA THR A 62 -8.02 -21.31 -31.71
C THR A 62 -7.52 -22.75 -31.94
N ALA A 63 -7.11 -23.08 -33.19
CA ALA A 63 -6.79 -24.45 -33.60
C ALA A 63 -5.64 -25.11 -32.81
N ASN A 64 -4.68 -24.34 -32.30
CA ASN A 64 -3.51 -24.82 -31.56
C ASN A 64 -3.36 -24.15 -30.19
N ALA A 65 -4.45 -23.63 -29.61
CA ALA A 65 -4.43 -22.95 -28.32
C ALA A 65 -4.08 -23.92 -27.19
N THR A 66 -2.88 -23.77 -26.63
CA THR A 66 -2.38 -24.57 -25.51
C THR A 66 -1.90 -23.66 -24.35
N GLY A 67 -1.81 -24.21 -23.14
CA GLY A 67 -1.34 -23.47 -21.98
C GLY A 67 -2.23 -22.29 -21.63
N ALA A 68 -1.63 -21.14 -21.36
CA ALA A 68 -2.35 -19.92 -20.96
C ALA A 68 -3.33 -19.42 -22.05
N LEU A 69 -2.95 -19.52 -23.33
CA LEU A 69 -3.85 -19.16 -24.44
C LEU A 69 -5.09 -20.05 -24.47
N GLY A 70 -4.95 -21.35 -24.22
CA GLY A 70 -6.07 -22.29 -24.15
C GLY A 70 -7.08 -21.91 -23.07
N VAL A 71 -6.64 -21.37 -21.94
CA VAL A 71 -7.54 -20.87 -20.89
C VAL A 71 -8.38 -19.69 -21.40
N PHE A 72 -7.78 -18.73 -22.11
CA PHE A 72 -8.53 -17.62 -22.70
C PHE A 72 -9.55 -18.10 -23.72
N VAL A 73 -9.15 -18.98 -24.64
CA VAL A 73 -10.06 -19.57 -25.64
C VAL A 73 -11.21 -20.28 -24.97
N SER A 74 -10.96 -21.14 -23.97
CA SER A 74 -12.01 -21.85 -23.23
C SER A 74 -13.01 -20.92 -22.53
N VAL A 75 -12.53 -19.79 -21.99
CA VAL A 75 -13.42 -18.78 -21.37
C VAL A 75 -14.32 -18.14 -22.42
N TYR A 76 -13.77 -17.79 -23.59
CA TYR A 76 -14.55 -17.19 -24.68
C TYR A 76 -15.57 -18.17 -25.25
N GLU A 77 -15.21 -19.46 -25.40
CA GLU A 77 -16.12 -20.54 -25.80
C GLU A 77 -17.24 -20.75 -24.77
N PHE A 78 -16.89 -20.77 -23.48
CA PHE A 78 -17.87 -20.87 -22.40
C PHE A 78 -18.88 -19.73 -22.39
N LEU A 79 -18.42 -18.50 -22.69
CA LEU A 79 -19.29 -17.33 -22.81
C LEU A 79 -20.03 -17.24 -24.15
N ASN A 80 -19.76 -18.15 -25.08
CA ASN A 80 -20.32 -18.16 -26.45
C ASN A 80 -19.97 -16.87 -27.23
N ILE A 81 -18.78 -16.32 -26.98
CA ILE A 81 -18.26 -15.10 -27.63
C ILE A 81 -17.21 -15.51 -28.67
N PRO A 82 -17.32 -15.05 -29.93
CA PRO A 82 -16.33 -15.38 -30.96
C PRO A 82 -14.96 -14.84 -30.58
N PHE A 83 -13.90 -15.65 -30.75
CA PHE A 83 -12.52 -15.26 -30.43
C PHE A 83 -11.92 -14.45 -31.57
N THR A 84 -12.21 -13.15 -31.57
CA THR A 84 -11.75 -12.17 -32.57
C THR A 84 -10.97 -11.04 -31.90
N LEU A 85 -10.18 -10.30 -32.69
CA LEU A 85 -9.43 -9.16 -32.14
C LEU A 85 -10.35 -8.14 -31.44
N ALA A 86 -11.51 -7.85 -32.01
CA ALA A 86 -12.46 -6.89 -31.43
C ALA A 86 -13.00 -7.35 -30.06
N THR A 87 -13.37 -8.64 -29.96
CA THR A 87 -13.89 -9.20 -28.70
C THR A 87 -12.79 -9.36 -27.65
N VAL A 88 -11.56 -9.69 -28.04
CA VAL A 88 -10.41 -9.77 -27.14
C VAL A 88 -10.06 -8.38 -26.62
N VAL A 89 -10.03 -7.34 -27.46
CA VAL A 89 -9.83 -5.95 -27.02
C VAL A 89 -10.97 -5.49 -26.09
N GLY A 90 -12.23 -5.85 -26.39
CA GLY A 90 -13.36 -5.63 -25.50
C GLY A 90 -13.19 -6.30 -24.15
N GLY A 91 -12.66 -7.52 -24.12
CA GLY A 91 -12.31 -8.26 -22.90
C GLY A 91 -11.25 -7.54 -22.06
N VAL A 92 -10.17 -7.07 -22.69
CA VAL A 92 -9.14 -6.24 -22.03
C VAL A 92 -9.76 -5.00 -21.41
N MET A 93 -10.57 -4.25 -22.17
CA MET A 93 -11.22 -3.04 -21.66
C MET A 93 -12.11 -3.33 -20.45
N SER A 94 -12.87 -4.42 -20.51
CA SER A 94 -13.75 -4.84 -19.41
C SER A 94 -12.95 -5.19 -18.15
N VAL A 95 -11.91 -6.02 -18.29
CA VAL A 95 -11.05 -6.42 -17.18
C VAL A 95 -10.35 -5.21 -16.56
N LEU A 96 -9.78 -4.32 -17.37
CA LEU A 96 -9.14 -3.11 -16.87
C LEU A 96 -10.13 -2.16 -16.18
N THR A 97 -11.34 -2.02 -16.72
CA THR A 97 -12.38 -1.19 -16.11
C THR A 97 -12.74 -1.73 -14.71
N ILE A 98 -12.98 -3.03 -14.58
CA ILE A 98 -13.29 -3.68 -13.29
C ILE A 98 -12.09 -3.53 -12.33
N ARG A 99 -10.86 -3.70 -12.83
CA ARG A 99 -9.65 -3.50 -12.03
C ARG A 99 -9.55 -2.09 -11.47
N TYR A 100 -9.77 -1.06 -12.31
CA TYR A 100 -9.69 0.33 -11.86
C TYR A 100 -10.80 0.69 -10.86
N ILE A 101 -12.00 0.16 -11.05
CA ILE A 101 -13.10 0.30 -10.08
C ILE A 101 -12.71 -0.37 -8.74
N SER A 102 -12.14 -1.57 -8.78
CA SER A 102 -11.66 -2.27 -7.59
C SER A 102 -10.56 -1.49 -6.87
N SER A 103 -9.57 -0.95 -7.61
CA SER A 103 -8.50 -0.14 -7.04
C SER A 103 -9.00 1.16 -6.41
N PHE A 104 -9.97 1.81 -7.04
CA PHE A 104 -10.64 2.98 -6.46
C PHE A 104 -11.34 2.63 -5.15
N LEU A 105 -12.06 1.51 -5.11
CA LEU A 105 -12.77 1.05 -3.92
C LEU A 105 -11.78 0.73 -2.78
N VAL A 106 -10.66 0.07 -3.07
CA VAL A 106 -9.58 -0.17 -2.10
C VAL A 106 -9.08 1.15 -1.52
N SER A 107 -8.74 2.11 -2.37
CA SER A 107 -8.25 3.43 -1.93
C SER A 107 -9.26 4.18 -1.06
N TRP A 108 -10.54 4.11 -1.42
CA TRP A 108 -11.63 4.70 -0.65
C TRP A 108 -11.80 4.04 0.72
N LEU A 109 -11.78 2.70 0.77
CA LEU A 109 -11.88 1.94 2.02
C LEU A 109 -10.69 2.22 2.95
N GLN A 110 -9.47 2.34 2.40
CA GLN A 110 -8.27 2.70 3.15
C GLN A 110 -8.38 4.11 3.75
N ALA A 111 -8.88 5.07 2.96
CA ALA A 111 -9.10 6.44 3.45
C ALA A 111 -10.17 6.47 4.57
N ALA A 112 -11.25 5.73 4.42
CA ALA A 112 -12.29 5.60 5.43
C ALA A 112 -11.73 4.99 6.74
N LEU A 113 -11.00 3.88 6.64
CA LEU A 113 -10.38 3.21 7.79
C LEU A 113 -9.41 4.15 8.53
N ARG A 114 -8.57 4.87 7.77
CA ARG A 114 -7.65 5.86 8.34
C ARG A 114 -8.40 6.95 9.10
N THR A 115 -9.43 7.54 8.50
CA THR A 115 -10.18 8.65 9.09
C THR A 115 -10.86 8.22 10.38
N GLU A 116 -11.53 7.06 10.37
CA GLU A 116 -12.17 6.51 11.57
C GLU A 116 -11.16 6.21 12.68
N TYR A 117 -10.01 5.64 12.33
CA TYR A 117 -8.99 5.31 13.32
C TYR A 117 -8.34 6.55 13.92
N VAL A 118 -8.04 7.59 13.12
CA VAL A 118 -7.54 8.88 13.65
C VAL A 118 -8.55 9.51 14.58
N ARG A 119 -9.83 9.51 14.23
CA ARG A 119 -10.90 10.00 15.10
C ARG A 119 -10.94 9.23 16.42
N HIS A 120 -10.81 7.92 16.38
CA HIS A 120 -10.77 7.09 17.59
C HIS A 120 -9.57 7.42 18.48
N LEU A 121 -8.37 7.62 17.89
CA LEU A 121 -7.18 8.04 18.62
C LEU A 121 -7.38 9.43 19.27
N GLN A 122 -7.99 10.38 18.55
CA GLN A 122 -8.28 11.71 19.07
C GLN A 122 -9.27 11.65 20.24
N GLU A 123 -10.31 10.82 20.14
CA GLU A 123 -11.28 10.62 21.21
C GLU A 123 -10.62 10.04 22.47
N ILE A 124 -9.77 9.03 22.32
CA ILE A 124 -9.00 8.46 23.44
C ILE A 124 -8.08 9.49 24.05
N ALA A 125 -7.33 10.23 23.22
CA ALA A 125 -6.39 11.25 23.69
C ALA A 125 -7.13 12.38 24.43
N PHE A 126 -8.26 12.83 23.91
CA PHE A 126 -9.08 13.86 24.52
C PHE A 126 -9.68 13.40 25.87
N THR A 127 -10.23 12.18 25.91
CA THR A 127 -10.78 11.62 27.16
C THR A 127 -9.68 11.50 28.23
N ARG A 128 -8.50 11.00 27.87
CA ARG A 128 -7.37 10.92 28.80
C ARG A 128 -6.88 12.29 29.25
N ALA A 129 -6.90 13.29 28.37
CA ALA A 129 -6.58 14.66 28.77
C ALA A 129 -7.58 15.19 29.80
N LEU A 130 -8.89 14.98 29.61
CA LEU A 130 -9.91 15.40 30.58
C LEU A 130 -9.77 14.71 31.95
N ASP A 131 -9.33 13.46 31.98
CA ASP A 131 -9.10 12.69 33.20
C ASP A 131 -7.75 13.01 33.87
N ALA A 132 -6.89 13.80 33.22
CA ALA A 132 -5.59 14.18 33.77
C ALA A 132 -5.74 15.15 34.95
N ARG A 133 -4.82 15.05 35.91
CA ARG A 133 -4.79 15.96 37.05
C ARG A 133 -4.45 17.38 36.61
N THR A 134 -4.98 18.37 37.32
CA THR A 134 -4.71 19.81 37.08
C THR A 134 -3.23 20.15 37.01
N GLN A 135 -2.41 19.48 37.82
CA GLN A 135 -0.95 19.63 37.81
C GLN A 135 -0.32 19.31 36.42
N TYR A 136 -0.88 18.38 35.67
CA TYR A 136 -0.41 18.06 34.32
C TYR A 136 -0.61 19.21 33.33
N TYR A 137 -1.72 19.94 33.48
CA TYR A 137 -2.00 21.12 32.66
C TYR A 137 -1.11 22.31 33.02
N ASP A 138 -0.71 22.42 34.29
CA ASP A 138 0.20 23.47 34.76
C ASP A 138 1.66 23.23 34.30
N GLU A 139 2.06 21.94 34.17
CA GLU A 139 3.40 21.55 33.77
C GLU A 139 3.60 21.58 32.25
N GLU A 140 2.65 21.00 31.46
CA GLU A 140 2.77 20.84 30.01
C GLU A 140 2.15 22.00 29.21
N GLY A 141 1.20 22.72 29.75
CA GLY A 141 0.44 23.76 29.06
C GLY A 141 -0.70 23.21 28.17
N SER A 142 -1.76 23.98 28.04
CA SER A 142 -2.93 23.60 27.25
C SER A 142 -2.64 23.48 25.74
N ASP A 143 -1.69 24.28 25.24
CA ASP A 143 -1.35 24.29 23.82
C ASP A 143 -0.58 23.02 23.40
N ASP A 144 0.29 22.50 24.27
CA ASP A 144 1.03 21.27 24.01
C ASP A 144 0.12 20.04 24.06
N ILE A 145 -0.85 20.02 24.98
CA ILE A 145 -1.88 18.97 25.03
C ILE A 145 -2.74 18.98 23.76
N LEU A 146 -3.16 20.16 23.31
CA LEU A 146 -3.92 20.30 22.07
C LEU A 146 -3.12 19.85 20.85
N ASN A 147 -1.85 20.24 20.81
CA ASN A 147 -0.93 19.78 19.75
C ASN A 147 -0.75 18.26 19.76
N ALA A 148 -0.64 17.63 20.93
CA ALA A 148 -0.58 16.18 21.06
C ALA A 148 -1.85 15.52 20.51
N ILE A 149 -3.03 16.05 20.85
CA ILE A 149 -4.32 15.50 20.40
C ILE A 149 -4.50 15.65 18.88
N VAL A 150 -4.13 16.77 18.29
CA VAL A 150 -4.42 17.06 16.88
C VAL A 150 -3.27 16.62 15.97
N THR A 151 -2.05 17.07 16.28
CA THR A 151 -0.89 16.91 15.38
C THR A 151 -0.30 15.50 15.49
N GLN A 152 -0.06 15.02 16.70
CA GLN A 152 0.56 13.69 16.87
C GLN A 152 -0.38 12.56 16.46
N THR A 153 -1.69 12.65 16.71
CA THR A 153 -2.65 11.67 16.19
C THR A 153 -2.73 11.72 14.66
N GLY A 154 -2.56 12.90 14.05
CA GLY A 154 -2.45 13.06 12.60
C GLY A 154 -1.22 12.33 12.03
N TYR A 155 -0.06 12.47 12.67
CA TYR A 155 1.16 11.73 12.28
C TYR A 155 1.01 10.22 12.48
N ALA A 156 0.38 9.78 13.56
CA ALA A 156 0.05 8.38 13.76
C ALA A 156 -0.84 7.84 12.61
N GLY A 157 -1.85 8.62 12.20
CA GLY A 157 -2.70 8.28 11.06
C GLY A 157 -1.95 8.18 9.72
N GLN A 158 -0.95 9.03 9.49
CA GLN A 158 -0.09 8.93 8.29
C GLN A 158 0.78 7.67 8.34
N SER A 159 1.38 7.37 9.48
CA SER A 159 2.19 6.17 9.68
C SER A 159 1.38 4.91 9.44
N ILE A 160 0.17 4.83 9.97
CA ILE A 160 -0.76 3.71 9.77
C ILE A 160 -1.15 3.58 8.29
N SER A 161 -1.43 4.68 7.60
CA SER A 161 -1.70 4.65 6.16
C SER A 161 -0.52 4.08 5.37
N GLY A 162 0.71 4.47 5.72
CA GLY A 162 1.92 3.91 5.14
C GLY A 162 2.03 2.40 5.37
N MET A 163 1.70 1.94 6.58
CA MET A 163 1.71 0.52 6.93
C MET A 163 0.65 -0.29 6.17
N ILE A 164 -0.58 0.23 6.07
CA ILE A 164 -1.67 -0.40 5.31
C ILE A 164 -1.26 -0.53 3.83
N ARG A 165 -0.72 0.54 3.25
CA ARG A 165 -0.23 0.53 1.87
C ARG A 165 0.94 -0.44 1.66
N ALA A 166 1.88 -0.51 2.61
CA ALA A 166 2.97 -1.48 2.55
C ALA A 166 2.45 -2.93 2.60
N SER A 167 1.46 -3.21 3.45
CA SER A 167 0.81 -4.53 3.53
C SER A 167 0.10 -4.90 2.22
N GLU A 168 -0.58 -3.94 1.59
CA GLU A 168 -1.20 -4.13 0.27
C GLU A 168 -0.15 -4.47 -0.79
N LEU A 169 0.96 -3.71 -0.86
CA LEU A 169 2.04 -3.98 -1.80
C LEU A 169 2.67 -5.37 -1.60
N VAL A 170 2.87 -5.80 -0.36
CA VAL A 170 3.35 -7.16 -0.05
C VAL A 170 2.35 -8.20 -0.54
N LEU A 171 1.05 -8.00 -0.28
CA LEU A 171 0.00 -8.91 -0.73
C LEU A 171 -0.03 -9.02 -2.27
N MET A 172 0.00 -7.88 -2.97
CA MET A 172 0.07 -7.84 -4.43
C MET A 172 1.32 -8.54 -4.96
N THR A 173 2.48 -8.30 -4.34
CA THR A 173 3.73 -8.95 -4.73
C THR A 173 3.65 -10.47 -4.59
N LEU A 174 3.04 -10.96 -3.53
CA LEU A 174 2.82 -12.40 -3.32
C LEU A 174 1.90 -13.00 -4.39
N VAL A 175 0.83 -12.30 -4.76
CA VAL A 175 -0.07 -12.74 -5.85
C VAL A 175 0.68 -12.80 -7.18
N TYR A 176 1.41 -11.75 -7.54
CA TYR A 176 2.17 -11.71 -8.79
C TYR A 176 3.30 -12.76 -8.82
N ALA A 177 4.03 -12.91 -7.72
CA ALA A 177 5.04 -13.95 -7.60
C ALA A 177 4.45 -15.36 -7.73
N GLY A 178 3.28 -15.61 -7.14
CA GLY A 178 2.55 -16.87 -7.27
C GLY A 178 2.15 -17.15 -8.71
N ILE A 179 1.57 -16.18 -9.41
CA ILE A 179 1.19 -16.30 -10.82
C ILE A 179 2.44 -16.50 -11.70
N ALA A 180 3.50 -15.73 -11.48
CA ALA A 180 4.74 -15.85 -12.23
C ALA A 180 5.41 -17.22 -12.04
N LEU A 181 5.42 -17.76 -10.81
CA LEU A 181 5.92 -19.10 -10.50
C LEU A 181 5.10 -20.19 -11.22
N PHE A 182 3.79 -19.98 -11.31
CA PHE A 182 2.91 -20.93 -12.02
C PHE A 182 3.19 -20.92 -13.54
N ILE A 183 3.47 -19.76 -14.13
CA ILE A 183 3.77 -19.62 -15.56
C ILE A 183 5.17 -20.16 -15.89
N SER A 184 6.19 -19.73 -15.15
CA SER A 184 7.58 -20.15 -15.41
C SER A 184 8.43 -20.04 -14.14
N PRO A 185 8.59 -21.12 -13.37
CA PRO A 185 9.34 -21.11 -12.12
C PRO A 185 10.83 -20.72 -12.33
N VAL A 186 11.43 -21.15 -13.43
CA VAL A 186 12.84 -20.87 -13.72
C VAL A 186 13.08 -19.38 -13.97
N LEU A 187 12.25 -18.75 -14.81
CA LEU A 187 12.35 -17.30 -15.08
C LEU A 187 12.06 -16.48 -13.83
N THR A 188 11.07 -16.88 -13.05
CA THR A 188 10.69 -16.18 -11.82
C THR A 188 11.81 -16.22 -10.79
N LEU A 189 12.44 -17.38 -10.59
CA LEU A 189 13.60 -17.50 -9.70
C LEU A 189 14.80 -16.70 -10.19
N ALA A 190 15.10 -16.76 -11.49
CA ALA A 190 16.18 -15.96 -12.08
C ALA A 190 15.96 -14.46 -11.88
N THR A 191 14.72 -13.98 -12.11
CA THR A 191 14.34 -12.58 -11.88
C THR A 191 14.42 -12.22 -10.41
N ALA A 192 13.97 -13.08 -9.50
CA ALA A 192 14.04 -12.85 -8.06
C ALA A 192 15.49 -12.73 -7.56
N VAL A 193 16.40 -13.60 -8.05
CA VAL A 193 17.83 -13.53 -7.73
C VAL A 193 18.44 -12.24 -8.26
N LEU A 194 18.12 -11.85 -9.49
CA LEU A 194 18.64 -10.63 -10.11
C LEU A 194 18.15 -9.38 -9.36
N LEU A 195 16.84 -9.27 -9.09
CA LEU A 195 16.27 -8.14 -8.36
C LEU A 195 16.75 -8.10 -6.90
N GLY A 196 16.85 -9.26 -6.23
CA GLY A 196 17.40 -9.36 -4.88
C GLY A 196 18.87 -8.93 -4.83
N GLY A 197 19.68 -9.33 -5.82
CA GLY A 197 21.08 -8.92 -5.95
C GLY A 197 21.22 -7.41 -6.17
N ILE A 198 20.42 -6.83 -7.06
CA ILE A 198 20.39 -5.37 -7.29
C ILE A 198 19.97 -4.64 -6.00
N THR A 199 18.93 -5.10 -5.34
CA THR A 199 18.43 -4.48 -4.09
C THR A 199 19.51 -4.54 -3.00
N TYR A 200 20.21 -5.68 -2.87
CA TYR A 200 21.32 -5.83 -1.94
C TYR A 200 22.47 -4.87 -2.23
N LEU A 201 22.86 -4.74 -3.50
CA LEU A 201 23.89 -3.79 -3.93
C LEU A 201 23.48 -2.34 -3.64
N LEU A 202 22.25 -1.97 -3.97
CA LEU A 202 21.74 -0.63 -3.69
C LEU A 202 21.72 -0.34 -2.18
N TRP A 203 21.31 -1.32 -1.37
CA TRP A 203 21.27 -1.15 0.09
C TRP A 203 22.65 -1.01 0.72
N SER A 204 23.70 -1.57 0.09
CA SER A 204 25.08 -1.41 0.53
C SER A 204 25.68 -0.04 0.19
N VAL A 205 25.11 0.68 -0.79
CA VAL A 205 25.59 1.98 -1.30
C VAL A 205 24.75 3.15 -0.74
N ILE A 206 23.46 2.94 -0.51
CA ILE A 206 22.55 3.99 -0.06
C ILE A 206 22.54 3.98 1.47
N GLU A 207 22.85 5.14 2.07
CA GLU A 207 22.67 5.33 3.51
C GLU A 207 21.24 5.02 3.93
N PRO A 208 21.04 4.32 5.08
CA PRO A 208 19.69 4.01 5.56
C PRO A 208 18.86 5.28 5.69
N GLY A 209 17.69 5.31 5.06
CA GLY A 209 16.78 6.48 5.11
C GLY A 209 16.38 6.93 6.52
N ALA A 210 16.62 6.11 7.53
CA ALA A 210 16.50 6.46 8.94
C ALA A 210 17.49 7.56 9.37
N THR A 211 18.72 7.57 8.81
CA THR A 211 19.74 8.58 9.12
C THR A 211 19.38 9.92 8.47
N VAL A 212 18.84 9.89 7.26
CA VAL A 212 18.35 11.10 6.59
C VAL A 212 17.10 11.64 7.29
N GLY A 213 16.21 10.75 7.75
CA GLY A 213 15.00 11.11 8.47
C GLY A 213 15.27 11.80 9.81
N SER A 214 16.26 11.34 10.60
CA SER A 214 16.67 12.02 11.84
C SER A 214 17.27 13.41 11.57
N THR A 215 18.12 13.54 10.57
CA THR A 215 18.71 14.82 10.18
C THR A 215 17.64 15.85 9.76
N VAL A 216 16.60 15.40 9.05
CA VAL A 216 15.45 16.26 8.66
C VAL A 216 14.61 16.64 9.88
N ALA A 217 14.39 15.72 10.82
CA ALA A 217 13.66 15.99 12.06
C ALA A 217 14.40 17.02 12.92
N ASP A 218 15.71 16.84 13.12
CA ASP A 218 16.55 17.77 13.87
C ASP A 218 16.59 19.18 13.23
N ALA A 219 16.66 19.24 11.89
CA ALA A 219 16.61 20.50 11.16
C ALA A 219 15.24 21.20 11.27
N ASN A 220 14.14 20.46 11.31
CA ASN A 220 12.81 21.02 11.54
C ASN A 220 12.63 21.55 12.97
N GLU A 221 13.16 20.83 13.96
CA GLU A 221 13.13 21.26 15.35
C GLU A 221 13.94 22.56 15.54
N GLN A 222 15.14 22.66 14.97
CA GLN A 222 15.93 23.89 14.98
C GLN A 222 15.21 25.06 14.29
N ARG A 223 14.50 24.79 13.18
CA ARG A 223 13.69 25.84 12.51
C ARG A 223 12.53 26.31 13.38
N GLN A 224 11.84 25.42 14.09
CA GLN A 224 10.77 25.78 15.00
C GLN A 224 11.30 26.59 16.17
N GLN A 225 12.41 26.19 16.78
CA GLN A 225 13.06 26.96 17.85
C GLN A 225 13.49 28.34 17.40
N ALA A 226 14.09 28.45 16.20
CA ALA A 226 14.49 29.76 15.64
C ALA A 226 13.26 30.65 15.33
N ALA A 227 12.16 30.10 14.86
CA ALA A 227 10.92 30.82 14.61
C ALA A 227 10.27 31.28 15.92
N GLN A 228 10.27 30.49 16.97
CA GLN A 228 9.78 30.84 18.30
C GLN A 228 10.62 31.94 18.93
N ALA A 229 11.96 31.81 18.87
CA ALA A 229 12.86 32.88 19.36
C ALA A 229 12.67 34.20 18.61
N GLY A 230 12.46 34.17 17.29
CA GLY A 230 12.17 35.34 16.48
C GLY A 230 10.85 36.02 16.83
N THR A 231 9.80 35.25 17.13
CA THR A 231 8.49 35.77 17.53
C THR A 231 8.47 36.31 18.96
N GLN A 232 9.25 35.73 19.86
CA GLN A 232 9.42 36.23 21.23
C GLN A 232 10.24 37.54 21.28
N GLY A 233 11.30 37.65 20.47
CA GLY A 233 12.12 38.88 20.39
C GLY A 233 11.44 40.10 19.75
N ILE A 234 10.26 39.91 19.11
CA ILE A 234 9.45 41.02 18.57
C ILE A 234 8.51 41.59 19.66
N ARG A 235 8.32 40.87 20.75
CA ARG A 235 7.36 41.21 21.80
C ARG A 235 8.00 42.06 22.96
N ASP A 236 9.32 42.05 23.03
CA ASP A 236 10.13 42.87 23.95
C ASP A 236 10.62 44.17 23.23
#